data_daec4da3ec2ea6fec2aca4c2a74ae20c
#
_entry.id   daec4da3ec2ea6fec2aca4c2a74ae20c
#
_cell.length_a   1.000
_cell.length_b   1.000
_cell.length_c   1.000
_cell.angle_alpha   90.00
_cell.angle_beta   90.00
_cell.angle_gamma   90.00
#
_symmetry.space_group_name_H-M   'P 1'
#
loop_
_entity.id
_entity.type
_entity.pdbx_description
1 polymer ?
#
loop_
_entity_poly.entity_id
_entity_poly.type
_entity_poly.pdbx_seq_one_letter_code
_entity_poly.pdbx_strand_id
1 'polypeptide(L)'
;LTGDIHSSWALDVAPAPYDRASYDGQSGRGAQAVEFVTPGIASEPLGHYLARRDPEAHARMVEGIGQQPHLRFADYTNRGFVSLEVNAQRVEASWHFVAAPTDPQSPVELAHRETVRTGENRLSRPV
;
A
#
# COMPACT_ATOMS: atom_id res chain seq x y z
N LEU A 1 7.83 0.24 7.26
CA LEU A 1 7.80 1.14 6.12
C LEU A 1 8.87 0.72 5.12
N THR A 2 8.48 0.57 3.88
CA THR A 2 9.33 0.14 2.76
C THR A 2 9.10 1.05 1.55
N GLY A 3 9.88 0.84 0.48
CA GLY A 3 9.82 1.61 -0.76
C GLY A 3 10.43 0.84 -1.92
N ASP A 4 11.16 1.52 -2.79
CA ASP A 4 11.94 0.99 -3.91
C ASP A 4 11.12 0.59 -5.15
N ILE A 5 10.01 -0.10 -4.98
CA ILE A 5 9.20 -0.64 -6.09
C ILE A 5 8.33 0.38 -6.83
N HIS A 6 8.43 1.66 -6.49
CA HIS A 6 7.70 2.78 -7.11
C HIS A 6 6.19 2.57 -7.20
N SER A 7 5.60 2.10 -6.11
CA SER A 7 4.16 1.86 -5.96
C SER A 7 3.74 1.99 -4.51
N SER A 8 2.45 2.16 -4.26
CA SER A 8 1.87 2.35 -2.92
C SER A 8 1.14 1.09 -2.49
N TRP A 9 1.41 0.61 -1.28
CA TRP A 9 0.72 -0.57 -0.74
C TRP A 9 0.49 -0.42 0.76
N ALA A 10 -0.61 -0.99 1.24
CA ALA A 10 -0.85 -1.26 2.64
C ALA A 10 -1.31 -2.69 2.82
N LEU A 11 -0.63 -3.46 3.63
CA LEU A 11 -0.93 -4.87 3.81
C LEU A 11 -0.68 -5.37 5.24
N ASP A 12 -1.43 -6.40 5.61
CA ASP A 12 -1.12 -7.22 6.77
C ASP A 12 0.00 -8.21 6.42
N VAL A 13 1.01 -8.31 7.25
CA VAL A 13 2.08 -9.30 7.11
C VAL A 13 1.68 -10.56 7.87
N ALA A 14 1.41 -11.64 7.15
CA ALA A 14 1.02 -12.94 7.72
C ALA A 14 1.90 -14.06 7.12
N PRO A 15 2.32 -15.08 7.92
CA PRO A 15 3.19 -16.16 7.45
C PRO A 15 2.56 -17.02 6.35
N ALA A 16 1.23 -17.18 6.38
CA ALA A 16 0.48 -17.97 5.42
C ALA A 16 -0.84 -17.25 5.05
N PRO A 17 -0.77 -16.15 4.27
CA PRO A 17 -1.93 -15.29 4.03
C PRO A 17 -3.05 -15.96 3.20
N TYR A 18 -2.73 -17.04 2.48
CA TYR A 18 -3.70 -17.80 1.67
C TYR A 18 -4.32 -19.00 2.42
N ASP A 19 -3.79 -19.36 3.58
CA ASP A 19 -4.38 -20.37 4.44
C ASP A 19 -5.40 -19.74 5.40
N ARG A 20 -6.69 -20.01 5.16
CA ARG A 20 -7.80 -19.45 5.95
C ARG A 20 -7.80 -19.90 7.42
N ALA A 21 -7.14 -21.00 7.75
CA ALA A 21 -6.96 -21.41 9.14
C ALA A 21 -5.95 -20.50 9.86
N SER A 22 -4.92 -20.06 9.16
CA SER A 22 -3.83 -19.24 9.68
C SER A 22 -4.12 -17.74 9.59
N TYR A 23 -4.77 -17.28 8.53
CA TYR A 23 -5.07 -15.86 8.30
C TYR A 23 -6.50 -15.64 7.79
N ASP A 24 -7.17 -14.63 8.34
CA ASP A 24 -8.47 -14.14 7.89
C ASP A 24 -8.37 -12.70 7.38
N GLY A 25 -8.49 -12.52 6.07
CA GLY A 25 -8.36 -11.21 5.41
C GLY A 25 -9.45 -10.21 5.81
N GLN A 26 -10.62 -10.66 6.29
CA GLN A 26 -11.68 -9.76 6.72
C GLN A 26 -11.38 -9.13 8.08
N SER A 27 -10.96 -9.91 9.04
CA SER A 27 -10.66 -9.44 10.41
C SER A 27 -9.20 -9.06 10.62
N GLY A 28 -8.28 -9.52 9.76
CA GLY A 28 -6.83 -9.42 9.95
C GLY A 28 -6.29 -10.37 11.02
N ARG A 29 -7.10 -11.35 11.50
CA ARG A 29 -6.64 -12.37 12.43
C ARG A 29 -5.49 -13.17 11.80
N GLY A 30 -4.40 -13.36 12.56
CA GLY A 30 -3.22 -14.08 12.10
C GLY A 30 -2.13 -13.18 11.51
N ALA A 31 -2.39 -11.89 11.35
CA ALA A 31 -1.35 -10.92 11.03
C ALA A 31 -0.34 -10.80 12.18
N GLN A 32 0.93 -10.64 11.86
CA GLN A 32 2.03 -10.48 12.82
C GLN A 32 2.61 -9.05 12.79
N ALA A 33 2.43 -8.35 11.67
CA ALA A 33 2.85 -6.98 11.47
C ALA A 33 2.01 -6.35 10.36
N VAL A 34 2.26 -5.07 10.09
CA VAL A 34 1.76 -4.37 8.90
C VAL A 34 2.92 -3.81 8.10
N GLU A 35 2.71 -3.67 6.80
CA GLU A 35 3.64 -3.02 5.91
C GLU A 35 2.97 -1.87 5.16
N PHE A 36 3.64 -0.72 5.14
CA PHE A 36 3.32 0.44 4.34
C PHE A 36 4.43 0.67 3.33
N VAL A 37 4.09 0.64 2.04
CA VAL A 37 5.03 0.89 0.94
C VAL A 37 4.78 2.27 0.37
N THR A 38 5.84 3.09 0.31
CA THR A 38 5.79 4.43 -0.24
C THR A 38 6.08 4.41 -1.74
N PRO A 39 5.34 5.20 -2.55
CA PRO A 39 5.66 5.38 -3.97
C PRO A 39 6.93 6.23 -4.14
N GLY A 40 7.45 6.25 -5.37
CA GLY A 40 8.46 7.23 -5.77
C GLY A 40 7.84 8.60 -6.04
N ILE A 41 8.45 9.68 -5.54
CA ILE A 41 7.94 11.05 -5.75
C ILE A 41 8.14 11.53 -7.20
N ALA A 42 9.23 11.11 -7.86
CA ALA A 42 9.56 11.51 -9.23
C ALA A 42 9.81 10.32 -10.17
N SER A 43 10.12 9.15 -9.63
CA SER A 43 10.39 7.93 -10.39
C SER A 43 9.17 7.45 -11.17
N GLU A 44 9.39 6.73 -12.26
CA GLU A 44 8.31 6.13 -13.04
C GLU A 44 7.57 5.10 -12.18
N PRO A 45 6.23 5.16 -12.07
CA PRO A 45 5.44 4.17 -11.37
C PRO A 45 5.57 2.76 -11.97
N LEU A 46 5.53 1.73 -11.10
CA LEU A 46 5.68 0.32 -11.51
C LEU A 46 4.69 -0.07 -12.61
N GLY A 47 3.43 0.36 -12.50
CA GLY A 47 2.39 0.05 -13.49
C GLY A 47 2.70 0.63 -14.86
N HIS A 48 3.19 1.86 -14.93
CA HIS A 48 3.58 2.48 -16.20
C HIS A 48 4.82 1.80 -16.81
N TYR A 49 5.79 1.46 -15.98
CA TYR A 49 6.97 0.73 -16.41
C TYR A 49 6.59 -0.64 -17.02
N LEU A 50 5.78 -1.43 -16.30
CA LEU A 50 5.36 -2.74 -16.76
C LEU A 50 4.46 -2.67 -18.00
N ALA A 51 3.47 -1.76 -18.03
CA ALA A 51 2.59 -1.62 -19.18
C ALA A 51 3.37 -1.33 -20.49
N ARG A 52 4.49 -0.63 -20.39
CA ARG A 52 5.35 -0.28 -21.53
C ARG A 52 6.37 -1.38 -21.87
N ARG A 53 6.91 -2.08 -20.87
CA ARG A 53 8.04 -3.03 -21.05
C ARG A 53 7.61 -4.48 -21.13
N ASP A 54 6.57 -4.86 -20.41
CA ASP A 54 6.03 -6.22 -20.33
C ASP A 54 4.51 -6.16 -20.04
N PRO A 55 3.69 -5.94 -21.09
CA PRO A 55 2.23 -5.85 -20.92
C PRO A 55 1.59 -7.11 -20.30
N GLU A 56 2.19 -8.28 -20.51
CA GLU A 56 1.70 -9.53 -19.91
C GLU A 56 1.97 -9.56 -18.40
N ALA A 57 3.17 -9.13 -17.96
CA ALA A 57 3.46 -8.99 -16.54
C ALA A 57 2.56 -7.93 -15.88
N HIS A 58 2.27 -6.82 -16.57
CA HIS A 58 1.31 -5.83 -16.12
C HIS A 58 -0.08 -6.43 -15.91
N ALA A 59 -0.60 -7.17 -16.88
CA ALA A 59 -1.91 -7.82 -16.79
C ALA A 59 -1.97 -8.83 -15.63
N ARG A 60 -0.94 -9.67 -15.47
CA ARG A 60 -0.83 -10.60 -14.34
C ARG A 60 -0.80 -9.89 -12.98
N MET A 61 -0.09 -8.76 -12.89
CA MET A 61 -0.04 -7.95 -11.66
C MET A 61 -1.42 -7.40 -11.31
N VAL A 62 -2.13 -6.81 -12.28
CA VAL A 62 -3.47 -6.23 -12.08
C VAL A 62 -4.45 -7.31 -11.60
N GLU A 63 -4.45 -8.48 -12.25
CA GLU A 63 -5.28 -9.61 -11.85
C GLU A 63 -4.91 -10.11 -10.44
N GLY A 64 -3.61 -10.28 -10.17
CA GLY A 64 -3.11 -10.80 -8.90
C GLY A 64 -3.40 -9.90 -7.70
N ILE A 65 -3.39 -8.58 -7.86
CA ILE A 65 -3.67 -7.62 -6.78
C ILE A 65 -5.04 -7.88 -6.14
N GLY A 66 -6.08 -8.07 -6.95
CA GLY A 66 -7.46 -8.31 -6.46
C GLY A 66 -7.64 -9.64 -5.71
N GLN A 67 -6.67 -10.55 -5.80
CA GLN A 67 -6.73 -11.89 -5.20
C GLN A 67 -5.94 -12.00 -3.88
N GLN A 68 -5.28 -10.91 -3.44
CA GLN A 68 -4.44 -10.90 -2.25
C GLN A 68 -5.28 -10.69 -0.97
N PRO A 69 -5.49 -11.71 -0.13
CA PRO A 69 -6.38 -11.57 1.04
C PRO A 69 -5.82 -10.64 2.12
N HIS A 70 -4.51 -10.41 2.16
CA HIS A 70 -3.81 -9.57 3.13
C HIS A 70 -3.59 -8.14 2.64
N LEU A 71 -3.85 -7.85 1.38
CA LEU A 71 -3.69 -6.53 0.79
C LEU A 71 -4.95 -5.68 1.04
N ARG A 72 -4.75 -4.46 1.54
CA ARG A 72 -5.83 -3.50 1.86
C ARG A 72 -5.88 -2.34 0.89
N PHE A 73 -4.72 -1.89 0.46
CA PHE A 73 -4.58 -0.79 -0.49
C PHE A 73 -3.43 -1.07 -1.45
N ALA A 74 -3.63 -0.75 -2.72
CA ALA A 74 -2.60 -0.76 -3.75
C ALA A 74 -2.85 0.36 -4.75
N ASP A 75 -1.81 1.12 -5.06
CA ASP A 75 -1.73 2.01 -6.22
C ASP A 75 -0.35 1.86 -6.85
N TYR A 76 -0.33 1.58 -8.14
CA TYR A 76 0.89 1.32 -8.91
C TYR A 76 1.05 2.28 -10.09
N THR A 77 0.24 3.35 -10.13
CA THR A 77 0.17 4.32 -11.24
C THR A 77 0.51 5.74 -10.83
N ASN A 78 0.33 6.08 -9.56
CA ASN A 78 0.54 7.44 -9.07
C ASN A 78 1.92 7.61 -8.43
N ARG A 79 2.43 8.83 -8.47
CA ARG A 79 3.63 9.29 -7.78
C ARG A 79 3.24 9.99 -6.49
N GLY A 80 4.14 9.97 -5.50
CA GLY A 80 3.86 10.66 -4.26
C GLY A 80 4.75 10.21 -3.11
N PHE A 81 4.21 10.35 -1.90
CA PHE A 81 4.88 9.99 -0.67
C PHE A 81 3.89 9.52 0.40
N VAL A 82 4.42 8.91 1.44
CA VAL A 82 3.65 8.54 2.64
C VAL A 82 4.09 9.41 3.80
N SER A 83 3.13 9.99 4.53
CA SER A 83 3.35 10.58 5.84
C SER A 83 2.87 9.63 6.93
N LEU A 84 3.61 9.54 8.04
CA LEU A 84 3.23 8.76 9.22
C LEU A 84 2.97 9.70 10.40
N GLU A 85 1.79 9.59 10.99
CA GLU A 85 1.52 10.11 12.33
C GLU A 85 1.64 8.97 13.33
N VAL A 86 2.52 9.12 14.31
CA VAL A 86 2.78 8.10 15.34
C VAL A 86 2.53 8.70 16.71
N ASN A 87 1.64 8.09 17.47
CA ASN A 87 1.37 8.46 18.85
C ASN A 87 1.16 7.21 19.73
N ALA A 88 0.84 7.42 21.02
CA ALA A 88 0.67 6.31 21.96
C ALA A 88 -0.54 5.41 21.67
N GLN A 89 -1.48 5.84 20.84
CA GLN A 89 -2.72 5.13 20.54
C GLN A 89 -2.71 4.44 19.18
N ARG A 90 -1.95 5.00 18.20
CA ARG A 90 -1.97 4.48 16.83
C ARG A 90 -0.78 4.96 16.00
N VAL A 91 -0.56 4.25 14.90
CA VAL A 91 0.14 4.74 13.71
C VAL A 91 -0.89 4.97 12.62
N GLU A 92 -0.91 6.17 12.02
CA GLU A 92 -1.70 6.47 10.84
C GLU A 92 -0.76 6.74 9.67
N ALA A 93 -0.91 5.99 8.58
CA ALA A 93 -0.21 6.19 7.32
C ALA A 93 -1.14 6.89 6.32
N SER A 94 -0.67 7.97 5.71
CA SER A 94 -1.40 8.74 4.70
C SER A 94 -0.61 8.81 3.41
N TRP A 95 -1.18 8.31 2.30
CA TRP A 95 -0.62 8.41 0.96
C TRP A 95 -1.06 9.70 0.31
N HIS A 96 -0.08 10.46 -0.15
CA HIS A 96 -0.27 11.74 -0.84
C HIS A 96 0.24 11.61 -2.26
N PHE A 97 -0.60 11.90 -3.26
CA PHE A 97 -0.22 11.85 -4.67
C PHE A 97 0.10 13.22 -5.21
N VAL A 98 1.12 13.27 -6.08
CA VAL A 98 1.62 14.47 -6.74
C VAL A 98 1.30 14.37 -8.23
N ALA A 99 0.52 15.32 -8.74
CA ALA A 99 0.05 15.29 -10.13
C ALA A 99 1.18 15.49 -11.15
N ALA A 100 2.09 16.46 -10.89
CA ALA A 100 3.20 16.81 -11.78
C ALA A 100 4.50 16.95 -10.99
N PRO A 101 5.32 15.91 -10.88
CA PRO A 101 6.50 15.90 -10.00
C PRO A 101 7.61 16.87 -10.43
N THR A 102 7.56 17.40 -11.65
CA THR A 102 8.51 18.40 -12.17
C THR A 102 8.04 19.84 -11.93
N ASP A 103 6.84 20.04 -11.43
CA ASP A 103 6.26 21.35 -11.12
C ASP A 103 6.28 21.57 -9.60
N PRO A 104 7.05 22.53 -9.08
CA PRO A 104 7.09 22.83 -7.64
C PRO A 104 5.76 23.39 -7.09
N GLN A 105 4.84 23.78 -7.96
CA GLN A 105 3.47 24.22 -7.61
C GLN A 105 2.43 23.11 -7.80
N SER A 106 2.87 21.87 -8.10
CA SER A 106 1.96 20.75 -8.31
C SER A 106 1.07 20.53 -7.08
N PRO A 107 -0.24 20.36 -7.26
CA PRO A 107 -1.11 20.01 -6.16
C PRO A 107 -0.73 18.65 -5.59
N VAL A 108 -0.87 18.54 -4.26
CA VAL A 108 -0.71 17.29 -3.50
C VAL A 108 -2.07 16.90 -2.97
N GLU A 109 -2.51 15.71 -3.30
CA GLU A 109 -3.81 15.18 -2.91
C GLU A 109 -3.65 14.04 -1.89
N LEU A 110 -4.45 14.06 -0.82
CA LEU A 110 -4.57 12.92 0.08
C LEU A 110 -5.40 11.84 -0.61
N ALA A 111 -4.75 10.73 -0.99
CA ALA A 111 -5.37 9.65 -1.75
C ALA A 111 -5.94 8.54 -0.86
N HIS A 112 -5.22 8.18 0.22
CA HIS A 112 -5.60 7.05 1.06
C HIS A 112 -5.06 7.18 2.48
N ARG A 113 -5.72 6.52 3.44
CA ARG A 113 -5.26 6.37 4.83
C ARG A 113 -5.46 4.96 5.33
N GLU A 114 -4.49 4.50 6.12
CA GLU A 114 -4.59 3.27 6.91
C GLU A 114 -4.11 3.51 8.34
N THR A 115 -4.67 2.77 9.27
CA THR A 115 -4.37 2.92 10.69
C THR A 115 -4.03 1.58 11.32
N VAL A 116 -3.07 1.59 12.24
CA VAL A 116 -2.77 0.48 13.16
C VAL A 116 -2.91 0.99 14.57
N ARG A 117 -3.73 0.34 15.39
CA ARG A 117 -3.90 0.69 16.81
C ARG A 117 -2.83 0.03 17.67
N THR A 118 -2.47 0.70 18.75
CA THR A 118 -1.55 0.14 19.75
C THR A 118 -2.07 -1.20 20.27
N GLY A 119 -1.17 -2.19 20.29
CA GLY A 119 -1.49 -3.57 20.68
C GLY A 119 -2.09 -4.43 19.57
N GLU A 120 -2.31 -3.89 18.36
CA GLU A 120 -2.73 -4.63 17.18
C GLU A 120 -1.55 -4.80 16.21
N ASN A 121 -1.45 -5.98 15.60
CA ASN A 121 -0.45 -6.30 14.57
C ASN A 121 -1.07 -6.33 13.16
N ARG A 122 -2.17 -5.63 12.97
CA ARG A 122 -2.97 -5.63 11.73
C ARG A 122 -3.47 -4.23 11.41
N LEU A 123 -3.83 -4.01 10.17
CA LEU A 123 -4.54 -2.82 9.75
C LEU A 123 -5.93 -2.77 10.40
N SER A 124 -6.34 -1.59 10.85
CA SER A 124 -7.68 -1.38 11.41
C SER A 124 -8.75 -1.63 10.35
N ARG A 125 -9.84 -2.27 10.75
CA ARG A 125 -10.98 -2.54 9.88
C ARG A 125 -12.08 -1.51 10.14
N PRO A 126 -12.85 -1.10 9.12
CA PRO A 126 -14.08 -0.33 9.35
C PRO A 126 -14.99 -1.10 10.30
N VAL A 127 -15.57 -0.41 11.25
CA VAL A 127 -16.60 -0.94 12.16
C VAL A 127 -17.92 -1.03 11.43
#